data_f6f98ae0f9cd184330e081d1ef6105fd
#
_entry.id   f6f98ae0f9cd184330e081d1ef6105fd
#
_cell.length_a   1.000
_cell.length_b   1.000
_cell.length_c   1.000
_cell.angle_alpha   90.00
_cell.angle_beta   90.00
_cell.angle_gamma   90.00
#
_symmetry.space_group_name_H-M   'P 1'
#
loop_
_entity.id
_entity.type
_entity.pdbx_description
1 polymer ?
#
loop_
_entity_poly.entity_id
_entity_poly.type
_entity_poly.pdbx_seq_one_letter_code
_entity_poly.pdbx_strand_id
1 'polypeptide(L)'
;VRTSSAHPSRRGAILGLVALTSAVLVLSGCAGSSSSASSSPVNGGTLTYASGDAEPTCLDPHVGGNYPQALISTQYLETLVGRDADGKTTPWLATKWKTSPDGLTVDFTLRSGVKFTDGTDLTADVVKANVEHVQNPATQSSTGYLAFQKIKSVEAVDAHTARFHLSEPDAALLESLAQPWNAIESAQALARPLKVNCQSPVGTGPFKVASWQNQQAVTLVRNDHYTSPAADATHTGNARLKKIVWRFIPDTSTRYAALKSGEVDVIDNPQPDSVAAALKKSSNGITAVQAPRPGSVNRIELNMSKAPFNDERVREAFVKASPVNAGIKSLFFGTVKRSYSPLSSVEPLAYSDKSLFGTDLAQAKKLLDEAGWTVGSDGIRTKDGQRLTVQFPVSTNQSIPAEQSLFEQIQAAAKQAGFEVKLTPLDLSSWYSALAKNDYNAVSAPYTKVGPDVLRILYASDGTKPAPSGYFANHAQIQDPQLDALLNTAATTLSASTRADAVKQAQQIILRSYAILPLYDQQNNFLVGEKVQGMRINHAVSAPTFADAWLTR
;
A
#
# COMPACT_ATOMS: atom_id res chain seq x y z
N VAL A 1 72.26 18.77 1.70
CA VAL A 1 73.20 19.76 1.14
C VAL A 1 72.39 20.97 0.73
N ARG A 2 72.31 21.90 1.62
CA ARG A 2 72.81 23.28 1.51
C ARG A 2 72.18 24.09 0.37
N THR A 3 71.60 25.19 0.55
CA THR A 3 71.68 26.47 1.26
C THR A 3 71.14 27.54 0.36
N SER A 4 70.27 28.42 0.85
CA SER A 4 70.54 29.75 1.37
C SER A 4 70.52 30.81 0.25
N SER A 5 69.80 31.82 0.34
CA SER A 5 69.73 33.09 1.06
C SER A 5 69.45 34.16 0.01
N ALA A 6 68.89 35.29 0.14
CA ALA A 6 68.58 36.28 1.12
C ALA A 6 68.21 37.57 0.37
N HIS A 7 67.40 38.40 1.01
CA HIS A 7 67.13 39.86 0.72
C HIS A 7 68.38 40.73 0.60
N PRO A 8 68.30 42.07 0.32
CA PRO A 8 67.30 43.07 0.72
C PRO A 8 67.11 44.35 -0.13
N SER A 9 66.10 45.18 0.22
CA SER A 9 66.03 46.62 0.51
C SER A 9 66.15 47.66 -0.67
N ARG A 10 65.46 48.72 -0.71
CA ARG A 10 65.20 49.91 0.08
C ARG A 10 64.53 51.03 -0.76
N ARG A 11 63.56 51.70 -0.16
CA ARG A 11 63.28 53.14 -0.03
C ARG A 11 63.15 54.07 -1.29
N GLY A 12 62.08 54.85 -1.25
CA GLY A 12 61.94 56.13 -1.89
C GLY A 12 60.53 56.70 -1.74
N ALA A 13 60.32 57.54 -0.75
CA ALA A 13 59.15 58.39 -0.58
C ALA A 13 59.36 59.73 -1.39
N ILE A 14 58.30 60.29 -1.93
CA ILE A 14 58.12 61.76 -2.06
C ILE A 14 56.61 62.07 -2.13
N LEU A 15 56.23 63.08 -1.32
CA LEU A 15 54.95 63.74 -1.19
C LEU A 15 54.51 64.48 -2.44
N GLY A 16 53.24 64.58 -2.69
CA GLY A 16 52.63 65.56 -3.57
C GLY A 16 51.12 65.71 -3.24
N LEU A 17 50.80 66.79 -2.58
CA LEU A 17 49.49 67.29 -2.14
C LEU A 17 48.73 67.88 -3.32
N VAL A 18 47.41 67.82 -3.32
CA VAL A 18 46.41 68.85 -3.67
C VAL A 18 45.25 68.38 -4.55
N ALA A 19 44.14 68.71 -4.01
CA ALA A 19 42.82 69.13 -4.52
C ALA A 19 41.68 68.11 -4.67
N LEU A 20 40.69 68.42 -3.84
CA LEU A 20 39.29 68.00 -3.84
C LEU A 20 38.62 68.10 -5.21
N THR A 21 37.82 67.06 -5.56
CA THR A 21 36.49 67.28 -6.13
C THR A 21 35.63 66.09 -5.77
N SER A 22 34.53 66.38 -5.12
CA SER A 22 33.51 65.43 -4.64
C SER A 22 32.73 64.87 -5.83
N ALA A 23 32.79 63.56 -6.02
CA ALA A 23 31.79 62.84 -6.83
C ALA A 23 31.21 61.70 -5.97
N VAL A 24 29.99 61.91 -5.52
CA VAL A 24 29.18 60.92 -4.83
C VAL A 24 28.78 59.83 -5.84
N LEU A 25 29.45 58.69 -5.82
CA LEU A 25 29.02 57.48 -6.51
C LEU A 25 28.16 56.69 -5.53
N VAL A 26 26.84 56.72 -5.76
CA VAL A 26 25.87 55.82 -5.12
C VAL A 26 26.16 54.43 -5.63
N LEU A 27 26.86 53.60 -4.83
CA LEU A 27 26.91 52.17 -5.02
C LEU A 27 25.55 51.63 -4.56
N SER A 28 24.64 51.44 -5.51
CA SER A 28 23.45 50.58 -5.34
C SER A 28 23.96 49.16 -5.22
N GLY A 29 24.13 48.69 -3.97
CA GLY A 29 24.35 47.31 -3.67
C GLY A 29 23.10 46.51 -4.10
N CYS A 30 23.20 45.78 -5.21
CA CYS A 30 22.29 44.70 -5.50
C CYS A 30 22.47 43.64 -4.40
N ALA A 31 21.69 43.77 -3.31
CA ALA A 31 21.38 42.64 -2.46
C ALA A 31 20.64 41.66 -3.37
N GLY A 32 21.36 40.66 -3.87
CA GLY A 32 20.77 39.52 -4.53
C GLY A 32 19.82 38.84 -3.57
N SER A 33 18.56 39.26 -3.59
CA SER A 33 17.48 38.43 -3.07
C SER A 33 17.55 37.12 -3.86
N SER A 34 18.06 36.07 -3.26
CA SER A 34 17.82 34.71 -3.71
C SER A 34 16.32 34.49 -3.63
N SER A 35 15.59 35.00 -4.62
CA SER A 35 14.24 34.56 -4.90
C SER A 35 14.38 33.07 -5.23
N SER A 36 13.99 32.21 -4.29
CA SER A 36 13.57 30.85 -4.60
C SER A 36 12.56 31.01 -5.74
N ALA A 37 13.00 30.77 -6.96
CA ALA A 37 12.14 30.77 -8.13
C ALA A 37 11.10 29.67 -7.89
N SER A 38 9.89 30.05 -7.47
CA SER A 38 8.75 29.16 -7.53
C SER A 38 8.54 28.88 -9.00
N SER A 39 9.04 27.74 -9.47
CA SER A 39 8.85 27.31 -10.85
C SER A 39 7.34 27.16 -11.08
N SER A 40 6.79 27.98 -11.97
CA SER A 40 5.38 27.87 -12.36
C SER A 40 5.10 26.51 -13.00
N PRO A 41 3.93 25.89 -12.72
CA PRO A 41 3.58 24.61 -13.31
C PRO A 41 3.65 24.62 -14.84
N VAL A 42 4.33 23.64 -15.41
CA VAL A 42 4.54 23.49 -16.86
C VAL A 42 3.64 22.42 -17.41
N ASN A 43 2.97 22.68 -18.55
CA ASN A 43 2.18 21.68 -19.26
C ASN A 43 3.07 20.91 -20.24
N GLY A 44 2.90 19.59 -20.29
CA GLY A 44 3.63 18.70 -21.20
C GLY A 44 4.60 17.79 -20.47
N GLY A 45 5.49 17.16 -21.21
CA GLY A 45 6.49 16.23 -20.68
C GLY A 45 5.99 14.79 -20.52
N THR A 46 6.96 13.92 -20.29
CA THR A 46 6.77 12.50 -20.00
C THR A 46 7.38 12.21 -18.64
N LEU A 47 6.59 11.67 -17.73
CA LEU A 47 7.06 11.15 -16.45
C LEU A 47 7.35 9.66 -16.60
N THR A 48 8.50 9.20 -16.15
CA THR A 48 8.84 7.77 -16.09
C THR A 48 8.79 7.29 -14.64
N TYR A 49 7.87 6.38 -14.38
CA TYR A 49 7.74 5.69 -13.09
C TYR A 49 8.35 4.30 -13.19
N ALA A 50 9.17 3.90 -12.22
CA ALA A 50 9.69 2.53 -12.16
C ALA A 50 9.15 1.82 -10.91
N SER A 51 8.31 0.80 -11.16
CA SER A 51 7.74 -0.06 -10.12
C SER A 51 8.65 -1.23 -9.81
N GLY A 52 8.81 -1.51 -8.51
CA GLY A 52 9.42 -2.73 -8.00
C GLY A 52 8.44 -3.86 -7.78
N ASP A 53 7.14 -3.57 -7.88
CA ASP A 53 6.10 -4.59 -7.79
C ASP A 53 6.09 -5.48 -9.04
N ALA A 54 5.48 -6.67 -8.89
CA ALA A 54 5.24 -7.54 -10.02
C ALA A 54 4.38 -6.84 -11.08
N GLU A 55 4.69 -7.09 -12.35
CA GLU A 55 3.82 -6.66 -13.44
C GLU A 55 2.42 -7.29 -13.27
N PRO A 56 1.33 -6.50 -13.36
CA PRO A 56 -0.03 -7.05 -13.32
C PRO A 56 -0.28 -8.01 -14.48
N THR A 57 -1.06 -9.05 -14.24
CA THR A 57 -1.54 -9.94 -15.30
C THR A 57 -2.73 -9.36 -16.08
N CYS A 58 -3.36 -8.34 -15.51
CA CYS A 58 -4.53 -7.64 -16.04
C CYS A 58 -4.51 -6.19 -15.54
N LEU A 59 -4.82 -5.22 -16.39
CA LEU A 59 -4.92 -3.81 -16.02
C LEU A 59 -6.32 -3.42 -15.51
N ASP A 60 -7.33 -4.28 -15.70
CA ASP A 60 -8.63 -4.16 -15.05
C ASP A 60 -8.50 -4.62 -13.59
N PRO A 61 -8.64 -3.71 -12.59
CA PRO A 61 -8.43 -4.03 -11.19
C PRO A 61 -9.52 -4.91 -10.58
N HIS A 62 -10.64 -5.10 -11.26
CA HIS A 62 -11.69 -6.05 -10.83
C HIS A 62 -11.19 -7.49 -10.91
N VAL A 63 -10.29 -7.80 -11.85
CA VAL A 63 -9.73 -9.14 -12.05
C VAL A 63 -8.62 -9.40 -11.03
N GLY A 64 -8.82 -10.36 -10.13
CA GLY A 64 -7.89 -10.64 -9.04
C GLY A 64 -7.93 -9.57 -7.94
N GLY A 65 -7.52 -8.33 -8.22
CA GLY A 65 -7.56 -7.22 -7.27
C GLY A 65 -6.37 -7.20 -6.32
N ASN A 66 -5.14 -7.18 -6.85
CA ASN A 66 -3.91 -7.06 -6.08
C ASN A 66 -3.38 -5.62 -6.07
N TYR A 67 -2.38 -5.33 -5.20
CA TYR A 67 -1.84 -4.00 -5.06
C TYR A 67 -1.13 -3.46 -6.31
N PRO A 68 -0.31 -4.23 -7.07
CA PRO A 68 0.27 -3.75 -8.33
C PRO A 68 -0.75 -3.25 -9.36
N GLN A 69 -1.91 -3.91 -9.45
CA GLN A 69 -3.01 -3.44 -10.31
C GLN A 69 -3.60 -2.12 -9.78
N ALA A 70 -3.90 -2.06 -8.47
CA ALA A 70 -4.42 -0.87 -7.83
C ALA A 70 -3.49 0.34 -8.02
N LEU A 71 -2.18 0.13 -7.87
CA LEU A 71 -1.16 1.17 -7.95
C LEU A 71 -1.20 1.91 -9.31
N ILE A 72 -1.27 1.18 -10.41
CA ILE A 72 -1.31 1.78 -11.74
C ILE A 72 -2.73 2.25 -12.14
N SER A 73 -3.78 1.52 -11.72
CA SER A 73 -5.16 1.82 -12.13
C SER A 73 -5.66 3.17 -11.60
N THR A 74 -5.12 3.65 -10.48
CA THR A 74 -5.42 4.99 -9.94
C THR A 74 -5.07 6.15 -10.89
N GLN A 75 -4.33 5.88 -11.97
CA GLN A 75 -4.00 6.89 -12.97
C GLN A 75 -5.07 7.03 -14.05
N TYR A 76 -5.88 5.99 -14.30
CA TYR A 76 -6.87 5.98 -15.39
C TYR A 76 -8.28 5.62 -14.95
N LEU A 77 -8.48 5.11 -13.74
CA LEU A 77 -9.79 4.81 -13.16
C LEU A 77 -10.04 5.67 -11.92
N GLU A 78 -11.30 5.93 -11.65
CA GLU A 78 -11.78 6.66 -10.47
C GLU A 78 -12.85 5.86 -9.75
N THR A 79 -13.02 6.13 -8.44
CA THR A 79 -13.96 5.44 -7.57
C THR A 79 -15.21 6.29 -7.32
N LEU A 80 -16.30 5.67 -6.85
CA LEU A 80 -17.52 6.42 -6.50
C LEU A 80 -17.26 7.47 -5.41
N VAL A 81 -16.46 7.12 -4.42
CA VAL A 81 -16.09 8.02 -3.31
C VAL A 81 -14.58 7.94 -3.10
N GLY A 82 -14.00 8.99 -2.53
CA GLY A 82 -12.59 9.06 -2.15
C GLY A 82 -12.39 8.87 -0.65
N ARG A 83 -11.13 8.97 -0.22
CA ARG A 83 -10.72 9.00 1.18
C ARG A 83 -9.67 10.09 1.38
N ASP A 84 -9.82 10.93 2.41
CA ASP A 84 -8.83 11.93 2.79
C ASP A 84 -7.73 11.35 3.72
N ALA A 85 -6.77 12.19 4.10
CA ALA A 85 -5.66 11.82 4.96
C ALA A 85 -6.08 11.40 6.37
N ASP A 86 -7.22 11.90 6.85
CA ASP A 86 -7.79 11.58 8.16
C ASP A 86 -8.66 10.31 8.13
N GLY A 87 -8.75 9.66 6.96
CA GLY A 87 -9.52 8.43 6.76
C GLY A 87 -11.01 8.65 6.53
N LYS A 88 -11.46 9.90 6.34
CA LYS A 88 -12.86 10.24 6.08
C LYS A 88 -13.19 10.04 4.60
N THR A 89 -14.39 9.48 4.35
CA THR A 89 -14.92 9.38 2.99
C THR A 89 -15.24 10.75 2.40
N THR A 90 -14.79 10.99 1.18
CA THR A 90 -14.99 12.23 0.42
C THR A 90 -15.75 12.00 -0.87
N PRO A 91 -16.50 12.99 -1.40
CA PRO A 91 -17.13 12.90 -2.71
C PRO A 91 -16.08 12.72 -3.83
N TRP A 92 -16.44 11.91 -4.86
CA TRP A 92 -15.67 11.83 -6.10
C TRP A 92 -16.61 11.69 -7.31
N LEU A 93 -16.78 10.48 -7.91
CA LEU A 93 -17.77 10.26 -8.98
C LEU A 93 -19.20 10.35 -8.44
N ALA A 94 -19.43 9.97 -7.18
CA ALA A 94 -20.63 10.31 -6.42
C ALA A 94 -20.39 11.59 -5.63
N THR A 95 -21.33 12.54 -5.76
CA THR A 95 -21.26 13.84 -5.07
C THR A 95 -21.96 13.84 -3.71
N LYS A 96 -22.90 12.91 -3.51
CA LYS A 96 -23.69 12.72 -2.28
C LYS A 96 -24.11 11.27 -2.16
N TRP A 97 -24.40 10.87 -0.92
CA TRP A 97 -25.03 9.57 -0.61
C TRP A 97 -25.94 9.68 0.60
N LYS A 98 -26.93 8.80 0.65
CA LYS A 98 -27.90 8.74 1.74
C LYS A 98 -28.23 7.28 2.05
N THR A 99 -27.97 6.87 3.28
CA THR A 99 -28.35 5.56 3.80
C THR A 99 -29.76 5.61 4.37
N SER A 100 -30.59 4.59 4.13
CA SER A 100 -31.90 4.42 4.72
C SER A 100 -31.79 4.18 6.25
N PRO A 101 -32.86 4.46 7.03
CA PRO A 101 -32.83 4.25 8.49
C PRO A 101 -32.55 2.82 8.93
N ASP A 102 -32.94 1.83 8.13
CA ASP A 102 -32.69 0.40 8.36
C ASP A 102 -31.30 -0.05 7.87
N GLY A 103 -30.57 0.82 7.17
CA GLY A 103 -29.26 0.53 6.61
C GLY A 103 -29.26 -0.41 5.38
N LEU A 104 -30.44 -0.76 4.85
CA LEU A 104 -30.58 -1.75 3.76
C LEU A 104 -30.51 -1.14 2.37
N THR A 105 -30.59 0.18 2.25
CA THR A 105 -30.38 0.88 0.97
C THR A 105 -29.46 2.07 1.12
N VAL A 106 -28.63 2.32 0.08
CA VAL A 106 -27.79 3.51 0.00
C VAL A 106 -27.95 4.11 -1.40
N ASP A 107 -28.44 5.36 -1.46
CA ASP A 107 -28.59 6.13 -2.69
C ASP A 107 -27.33 6.97 -2.93
N PHE A 108 -26.72 6.84 -4.10
CA PHE A 108 -25.60 7.65 -4.56
C PHE A 108 -26.05 8.60 -5.66
N THR A 109 -25.81 9.90 -5.48
CA THR A 109 -26.01 10.90 -6.54
C THR A 109 -24.70 11.08 -7.30
N LEU A 110 -24.71 10.76 -8.60
CA LEU A 110 -23.54 10.80 -9.46
C LEU A 110 -23.25 12.23 -9.96
N ARG A 111 -21.98 12.49 -10.22
CA ARG A 111 -21.51 13.74 -10.85
C ARG A 111 -22.00 13.79 -12.28
N SER A 112 -22.60 14.92 -12.68
CA SER A 112 -23.06 15.14 -14.06
C SER A 112 -21.91 15.56 -14.98
N GLY A 113 -22.02 15.22 -16.28
CA GLY A 113 -21.07 15.64 -17.33
C GLY A 113 -19.72 14.92 -17.30
N VAL A 114 -19.59 13.84 -16.54
CA VAL A 114 -18.40 12.98 -16.55
C VAL A 114 -18.49 12.00 -17.72
N LYS A 115 -17.41 11.95 -18.52
CA LYS A 115 -17.30 11.02 -19.64
C LYS A 115 -16.12 10.07 -19.46
N PHE A 116 -16.33 8.83 -19.86
CA PHE A 116 -15.24 7.87 -20.04
C PHE A 116 -14.39 8.23 -21.26
N THR A 117 -13.17 7.69 -21.30
CA THR A 117 -12.25 7.95 -22.41
C THR A 117 -12.67 7.33 -23.76
N ASP A 118 -13.73 6.51 -23.79
CA ASP A 118 -14.44 6.04 -25.01
C ASP A 118 -15.59 6.97 -25.44
N GLY A 119 -15.84 8.05 -24.70
CA GLY A 119 -16.88 9.05 -24.97
C GLY A 119 -18.25 8.76 -24.35
N THR A 120 -18.45 7.60 -23.71
CA THR A 120 -19.70 7.26 -23.00
C THR A 120 -19.86 8.06 -21.72
N ASP A 121 -21.09 8.25 -21.27
CA ASP A 121 -21.40 9.02 -20.06
C ASP A 121 -21.39 8.14 -18.80
N LEU A 122 -20.99 8.73 -17.67
CA LEU A 122 -21.19 8.13 -16.35
C LEU A 122 -22.68 8.17 -15.98
N THR A 123 -23.29 6.99 -15.82
CA THR A 123 -24.70 6.85 -15.41
C THR A 123 -24.85 5.79 -14.32
N ALA A 124 -26.03 5.74 -13.71
CA ALA A 124 -26.35 4.73 -12.70
C ALA A 124 -26.31 3.29 -13.27
N ASP A 125 -26.67 3.10 -14.56
CA ASP A 125 -26.54 1.81 -15.22
C ASP A 125 -25.07 1.37 -15.35
N VAL A 126 -24.14 2.30 -15.54
CA VAL A 126 -22.70 1.99 -15.55
C VAL A 126 -22.25 1.53 -14.16
N VAL A 127 -22.70 2.18 -13.09
CA VAL A 127 -22.39 1.76 -11.70
C VAL A 127 -22.92 0.35 -11.44
N LYS A 128 -24.17 0.07 -11.86
CA LYS A 128 -24.76 -1.27 -11.79
C LYS A 128 -23.91 -2.31 -12.53
N ALA A 129 -23.51 -2.03 -13.78
CA ALA A 129 -22.69 -2.94 -14.58
C ALA A 129 -21.34 -3.25 -13.91
N ASN A 130 -20.71 -2.26 -13.25
CA ASN A 130 -19.46 -2.45 -12.51
C ASN A 130 -19.63 -3.37 -11.30
N VAL A 131 -20.67 -3.19 -10.50
CA VAL A 131 -20.95 -4.07 -9.35
C VAL A 131 -21.23 -5.50 -9.83
N GLU A 132 -22.06 -5.67 -10.88
CA GLU A 132 -22.35 -6.97 -11.48
C GLU A 132 -21.08 -7.64 -12.04
N HIS A 133 -20.18 -6.86 -12.66
CA HIS A 133 -18.90 -7.37 -13.15
C HIS A 133 -18.00 -7.88 -12.02
N VAL A 134 -17.86 -7.14 -10.93
CA VAL A 134 -17.09 -7.58 -9.74
C VAL A 134 -17.68 -8.85 -9.12
N GLN A 135 -19.02 -8.96 -9.06
CA GLN A 135 -19.70 -10.11 -8.47
C GLN A 135 -19.77 -11.32 -9.40
N ASN A 136 -19.53 -11.15 -10.71
CA ASN A 136 -19.56 -12.25 -11.67
C ASN A 136 -18.36 -13.20 -11.45
N PRO A 137 -18.60 -14.52 -11.22
CA PRO A 137 -17.51 -15.48 -11.05
C PRO A 137 -16.53 -15.54 -12.25
N ALA A 138 -17.01 -15.25 -13.46
CA ALA A 138 -16.16 -15.23 -14.66
C ALA A 138 -15.10 -14.11 -14.64
N THR A 139 -15.30 -13.05 -13.87
CA THR A 139 -14.32 -11.98 -13.66
C THR A 139 -13.14 -12.45 -12.80
N GLN A 140 -13.31 -13.52 -12.01
CA GLN A 140 -12.31 -14.03 -11.09
C GLN A 140 -11.81 -12.95 -10.10
N SER A 141 -12.73 -12.09 -9.66
CA SER A 141 -12.43 -11.06 -8.68
C SER A 141 -12.11 -11.68 -7.31
N SER A 142 -11.23 -11.06 -6.55
CA SER A 142 -10.94 -11.46 -5.16
C SER A 142 -11.23 -10.31 -4.19
N THR A 143 -10.41 -9.29 -4.16
CA THR A 143 -10.54 -8.20 -3.19
C THR A 143 -11.86 -7.43 -3.34
N GLY A 144 -12.26 -7.11 -4.58
CA GLY A 144 -13.55 -6.47 -4.86
C GLY A 144 -14.73 -7.38 -4.52
N TYR A 145 -14.67 -8.65 -4.92
CA TYR A 145 -15.70 -9.65 -4.61
C TYR A 145 -15.94 -9.78 -3.11
N LEU A 146 -14.87 -9.94 -2.32
CA LEU A 146 -14.97 -10.05 -0.86
C LEU A 146 -15.53 -8.78 -0.20
N ALA A 147 -15.29 -7.61 -0.81
CA ALA A 147 -15.81 -6.33 -0.33
C ALA A 147 -17.30 -6.13 -0.65
N PHE A 148 -17.84 -6.79 -1.69
CA PHE A 148 -19.21 -6.57 -2.18
C PHE A 148 -20.20 -7.68 -1.81
N GLN A 149 -19.85 -8.59 -0.91
CA GLN A 149 -20.71 -9.73 -0.54
C GLN A 149 -22.08 -9.34 0.03
N LYS A 150 -22.19 -8.16 0.64
CA LYS A 150 -23.45 -7.64 1.19
C LYS A 150 -24.32 -6.92 0.15
N ILE A 151 -23.81 -6.61 -1.03
CA ILE A 151 -24.56 -5.96 -2.08
C ILE A 151 -25.41 -7.00 -2.82
N LYS A 152 -26.74 -6.90 -2.71
CA LYS A 152 -27.68 -7.76 -3.45
C LYS A 152 -27.84 -7.32 -4.90
N SER A 153 -27.99 -6.02 -5.10
CA SER A 153 -28.20 -5.43 -6.44
C SER A 153 -27.97 -3.93 -6.41
N VAL A 154 -27.78 -3.36 -7.58
CA VAL A 154 -27.81 -1.91 -7.83
C VAL A 154 -28.94 -1.60 -8.77
N GLU A 155 -29.78 -0.62 -8.42
CA GLU A 155 -30.90 -0.09 -9.22
C GLU A 155 -30.52 1.27 -9.77
N ALA A 156 -30.68 1.47 -11.06
CA ALA A 156 -30.64 2.79 -11.67
C ALA A 156 -32.00 3.47 -11.47
N VAL A 157 -32.14 4.27 -10.41
CA VAL A 157 -33.39 4.99 -10.10
C VAL A 157 -33.67 6.04 -11.18
N ASP A 158 -32.61 6.71 -11.61
CA ASP A 158 -32.55 7.58 -12.77
C ASP A 158 -31.11 7.60 -13.32
N ALA A 159 -30.82 8.41 -14.35
CA ALA A 159 -29.50 8.46 -14.97
C ALA A 159 -28.36 8.83 -13.99
N HIS A 160 -28.65 9.55 -12.90
CA HIS A 160 -27.68 10.05 -11.96
C HIS A 160 -27.88 9.56 -10.53
N THR A 161 -28.82 8.63 -10.28
CA THR A 161 -29.08 8.08 -8.95
C THR A 161 -28.97 6.56 -8.99
N ALA A 162 -27.88 6.04 -8.39
CA ALA A 162 -27.65 4.61 -8.21
C ALA A 162 -28.04 4.21 -6.78
N ARG A 163 -29.01 3.30 -6.63
CA ARG A 163 -29.44 2.73 -5.36
C ARG A 163 -28.84 1.35 -5.15
N PHE A 164 -28.07 1.22 -4.10
CA PHE A 164 -27.51 -0.06 -3.64
C PHE A 164 -28.51 -0.72 -2.68
N HIS A 165 -28.91 -1.94 -2.97
CA HIS A 165 -29.73 -2.80 -2.10
C HIS A 165 -28.81 -3.79 -1.40
N LEU A 166 -28.84 -3.83 -0.07
CA LEU A 166 -27.97 -4.67 0.76
C LEU A 166 -28.74 -5.84 1.36
N SER A 167 -28.06 -6.94 1.63
CA SER A 167 -28.59 -8.10 2.35
C SER A 167 -28.74 -7.84 3.85
N GLU A 168 -27.88 -7.01 4.36
CA GLU A 168 -27.79 -6.53 5.74
C GLU A 168 -27.06 -5.17 5.74
N PRO A 169 -27.15 -4.36 6.79
CA PRO A 169 -26.39 -3.11 6.86
C PRO A 169 -24.89 -3.34 6.66
N ASP A 170 -24.23 -2.44 5.95
CA ASP A 170 -22.80 -2.51 5.68
C ASP A 170 -22.09 -1.23 6.12
N ALA A 171 -21.50 -1.26 7.31
CA ALA A 171 -20.73 -0.15 7.87
C ALA A 171 -19.43 0.13 7.11
N ALA A 172 -18.98 -0.77 6.23
CA ALA A 172 -17.76 -0.66 5.45
C ALA A 172 -18.00 -0.33 3.96
N LEU A 173 -19.25 -0.18 3.52
CA LEU A 173 -19.58 0.02 2.10
C LEU A 173 -18.83 1.21 1.49
N LEU A 174 -18.82 2.36 2.15
CA LEU A 174 -18.14 3.56 1.65
C LEU A 174 -16.62 3.37 1.59
N GLU A 175 -16.04 2.71 2.60
CA GLU A 175 -14.62 2.36 2.62
C GLU A 175 -14.26 1.43 1.46
N SER A 176 -15.14 0.47 1.16
CA SER A 176 -14.99 -0.47 0.03
C SER A 176 -15.11 0.24 -1.33
N LEU A 177 -16.06 1.16 -1.46
CA LEU A 177 -16.30 1.93 -2.70
C LEU A 177 -15.21 2.99 -2.97
N ALA A 178 -14.35 3.31 -2.00
CA ALA A 178 -13.18 4.18 -2.17
C ALA A 178 -11.94 3.43 -2.70
N GLN A 179 -11.97 2.11 -2.79
CA GLN A 179 -10.80 1.31 -3.12
C GLN A 179 -10.63 1.12 -4.62
N PRO A 180 -9.41 1.22 -5.19
CA PRO A 180 -9.17 1.18 -6.64
C PRO A 180 -9.65 -0.10 -7.34
N TRP A 181 -9.68 -1.25 -6.66
CA TRP A 181 -10.23 -2.49 -7.23
C TRP A 181 -11.75 -2.53 -7.29
N ASN A 182 -12.41 -1.46 -6.86
CA ASN A 182 -13.85 -1.19 -7.03
C ASN A 182 -14.07 0.11 -7.83
N ALA A 183 -13.06 0.54 -8.60
CA ALA A 183 -13.14 1.70 -9.46
C ALA A 183 -14.14 1.48 -10.61
N ILE A 184 -14.63 2.56 -11.19
CA ILE A 184 -15.67 2.53 -12.20
C ILE A 184 -15.06 2.52 -13.60
N GLU A 185 -15.39 1.49 -14.38
CA GLU A 185 -15.06 1.34 -15.80
C GLU A 185 -16.29 1.57 -16.69
N SER A 186 -16.04 1.93 -17.96
CA SER A 186 -17.08 2.03 -18.98
C SER A 186 -17.82 0.70 -19.14
N ALA A 187 -19.16 0.75 -19.14
CA ALA A 187 -19.97 -0.45 -19.39
C ALA A 187 -19.69 -1.09 -20.75
N GLN A 188 -19.34 -0.30 -21.78
CA GLN A 188 -18.93 -0.83 -23.08
C GLN A 188 -17.59 -1.59 -22.99
N ALA A 189 -16.67 -1.10 -22.16
CA ALA A 189 -15.39 -1.78 -21.93
C ALA A 189 -15.60 -3.11 -21.19
N LEU A 190 -16.42 -3.13 -20.15
CA LEU A 190 -16.75 -4.34 -19.38
C LEU A 190 -17.46 -5.41 -20.23
N ALA A 191 -18.23 -5.01 -21.26
CA ALA A 191 -18.88 -5.93 -22.18
C ALA A 191 -17.94 -6.61 -23.18
N ARG A 192 -16.68 -6.17 -23.28
CA ARG A 192 -15.66 -6.78 -24.15
C ARG A 192 -15.19 -8.12 -23.57
N PRO A 193 -14.58 -9.00 -24.41
CA PRO A 193 -13.87 -10.16 -23.86
C PRO A 193 -12.88 -9.74 -22.77
N LEU A 194 -12.85 -10.45 -21.65
CA LEU A 194 -12.02 -10.13 -20.47
C LEU A 194 -10.56 -9.84 -20.84
N LYS A 195 -9.98 -10.66 -21.72
CA LYS A 195 -8.60 -10.48 -22.20
C LYS A 195 -8.38 -9.13 -22.88
N VAL A 196 -9.38 -8.60 -23.58
CA VAL A 196 -9.31 -7.29 -24.25
C VAL A 196 -9.40 -6.17 -23.22
N ASN A 197 -10.32 -6.31 -22.25
CA ASN A 197 -10.45 -5.34 -21.16
C ASN A 197 -9.19 -5.29 -20.29
N CYS A 198 -8.62 -6.45 -19.98
CA CYS A 198 -7.34 -6.55 -19.27
C CYS A 198 -6.19 -5.75 -19.92
N GLN A 199 -6.19 -5.62 -21.25
CA GLN A 199 -5.12 -4.90 -21.97
C GLN A 199 -5.35 -3.38 -22.02
N SER A 200 -6.61 -2.95 -22.01
CA SER A 200 -6.97 -1.54 -22.21
C SER A 200 -8.29 -1.18 -21.51
N PRO A 201 -8.33 -1.20 -20.18
CA PRO A 201 -9.51 -0.75 -19.44
C PRO A 201 -9.83 0.71 -19.76
N VAL A 202 -11.10 1.09 -19.65
CA VAL A 202 -11.58 2.42 -20.01
C VAL A 202 -12.20 3.09 -18.79
N GLY A 203 -11.58 4.16 -18.34
CA GLY A 203 -12.01 4.92 -17.15
C GLY A 203 -12.30 6.38 -17.44
N THR A 204 -12.57 7.11 -16.35
CA THR A 204 -12.82 8.55 -16.34
C THR A 204 -11.59 9.35 -15.92
N GLY A 205 -10.49 8.68 -15.52
CA GLY A 205 -9.32 9.28 -14.88
C GLY A 205 -8.52 10.25 -15.75
N PRO A 206 -7.51 10.91 -15.14
CA PRO A 206 -6.70 11.95 -15.80
C PRO A 206 -5.81 11.43 -16.93
N PHE A 207 -5.61 10.12 -17.01
CA PHE A 207 -4.90 9.45 -18.10
C PHE A 207 -5.72 8.29 -18.64
N LYS A 208 -5.27 7.71 -19.75
CA LYS A 208 -5.81 6.48 -20.36
C LYS A 208 -4.68 5.57 -20.81
N VAL A 209 -4.91 4.27 -20.81
CA VAL A 209 -3.97 3.27 -21.30
C VAL A 209 -3.83 3.43 -22.82
N ALA A 210 -2.62 3.71 -23.29
CA ALA A 210 -2.30 3.79 -24.72
C ALA A 210 -1.69 2.50 -25.25
N SER A 211 -0.82 1.85 -24.45
CA SER A 211 -0.22 0.56 -24.80
C SER A 211 0.32 -0.14 -23.56
N TRP A 212 0.35 -1.46 -23.61
CA TRP A 212 1.02 -2.31 -22.66
C TRP A 212 1.97 -3.28 -23.38
N GLN A 213 3.25 -3.14 -23.12
CA GLN A 213 4.31 -4.02 -23.62
C GLN A 213 4.75 -4.90 -22.44
N ASN A 214 4.32 -6.17 -22.45
CA ASN A 214 4.57 -7.12 -21.37
C ASN A 214 6.08 -7.18 -21.04
N GLN A 215 6.37 -7.23 -19.74
CA GLN A 215 7.71 -7.25 -19.14
C GLN A 215 8.55 -5.99 -19.43
N GLN A 216 7.96 -4.93 -19.95
CA GLN A 216 8.63 -3.67 -20.24
C GLN A 216 7.94 -2.48 -19.59
N ALA A 217 6.78 -2.09 -20.13
CA ALA A 217 6.10 -0.90 -19.64
C ALA A 217 4.62 -0.83 -20.05
N VAL A 218 3.85 -0.10 -19.24
CA VAL A 218 2.55 0.44 -19.62
C VAL A 218 2.72 1.91 -19.94
N THR A 219 2.25 2.34 -21.11
CA THR A 219 2.23 3.75 -21.51
C THR A 219 0.84 4.31 -21.28
N LEU A 220 0.77 5.36 -20.48
CA LEU A 220 -0.44 6.14 -20.25
C LEU A 220 -0.31 7.50 -20.95
N VAL A 221 -1.40 7.94 -21.60
CA VAL A 221 -1.48 9.27 -22.21
C VAL A 221 -2.59 10.07 -21.56
N ARG A 222 -2.44 11.38 -21.56
CA ARG A 222 -3.40 12.31 -20.95
C ARG A 222 -4.81 12.12 -21.52
N ASN A 223 -5.80 12.15 -20.64
CA ASN A 223 -7.20 12.30 -20.99
C ASN A 223 -7.51 13.80 -21.17
N ASP A 224 -7.68 14.25 -22.42
CA ASP A 224 -7.93 15.65 -22.72
C ASP A 224 -9.39 16.09 -22.43
N HIS A 225 -10.22 15.19 -21.91
CA HIS A 225 -11.61 15.43 -21.50
C HIS A 225 -11.84 15.22 -20.01
N TYR A 226 -10.79 15.26 -19.20
CA TYR A 226 -10.86 15.02 -17.76
C TYR A 226 -11.63 16.13 -17.03
N THR A 227 -12.70 15.77 -16.30
CA THR A 227 -13.61 16.71 -15.61
C THR A 227 -13.95 16.33 -14.18
N SER A 228 -13.39 15.25 -13.63
CA SER A 228 -13.76 14.66 -12.33
C SER A 228 -12.61 14.70 -11.29
N PRO A 229 -12.01 15.86 -10.98
CA PRO A 229 -10.92 15.91 -10.02
C PRO A 229 -11.40 15.42 -8.64
N ALA A 230 -10.51 14.70 -7.93
CA ALA A 230 -10.73 14.32 -6.54
C ALA A 230 -10.88 15.55 -5.65
N ALA A 231 -11.50 15.39 -4.47
CA ALA A 231 -11.79 16.50 -3.55
C ALA A 231 -10.52 17.24 -3.06
N ASP A 232 -9.40 16.56 -2.99
CA ASP A 232 -8.09 17.06 -2.57
C ASP A 232 -7.20 17.52 -3.73
N ALA A 233 -7.71 17.53 -4.97
CA ALA A 233 -6.96 17.99 -6.14
C ALA A 233 -6.54 19.45 -6.01
N THR A 234 -5.30 19.74 -6.37
CA THR A 234 -4.74 21.10 -6.37
C THR A 234 -4.84 21.75 -7.75
N HIS A 235 -5.27 20.99 -8.75
CA HIS A 235 -5.47 21.42 -10.13
C HIS A 235 -6.81 20.88 -10.66
N THR A 236 -7.52 21.71 -11.40
CA THR A 236 -8.76 21.33 -12.10
C THR A 236 -8.52 21.32 -13.62
N GLY A 237 -9.22 20.45 -14.33
CA GLY A 237 -9.04 20.24 -15.76
C GLY A 237 -8.00 19.16 -16.08
N ASN A 238 -7.51 19.14 -17.32
CA ASN A 238 -6.64 18.09 -17.81
C ASN A 238 -5.31 18.02 -17.04
N ALA A 239 -4.79 16.80 -16.83
CA ALA A 239 -3.46 16.63 -16.25
C ALA A 239 -2.40 17.44 -17.00
N ARG A 240 -1.41 17.97 -16.27
CA ARG A 240 -0.32 18.77 -16.90
C ARG A 240 0.62 17.91 -17.73
N LEU A 241 0.93 16.69 -17.26
CA LEU A 241 1.75 15.72 -18.00
C LEU A 241 1.03 15.26 -19.28
N LYS A 242 1.76 15.06 -20.36
CA LYS A 242 1.23 14.46 -21.59
C LYS A 242 1.24 12.95 -21.54
N LYS A 243 2.20 12.36 -20.82
CA LYS A 243 2.45 10.93 -20.84
C LYS A 243 3.07 10.46 -19.52
N ILE A 244 2.73 9.24 -19.11
CA ILE A 244 3.44 8.47 -18.08
C ILE A 244 3.92 7.17 -18.74
N VAL A 245 5.20 6.84 -18.53
CA VAL A 245 5.75 5.52 -18.85
C VAL A 245 5.95 4.77 -17.55
N TRP A 246 5.16 3.73 -17.34
CA TRP A 246 5.20 2.90 -16.14
C TRP A 246 6.02 1.66 -16.42
N ARG A 247 7.26 1.64 -15.92
CA ARG A 247 8.22 0.54 -16.12
C ARG A 247 8.19 -0.43 -14.96
N PHE A 248 8.49 -1.70 -15.23
CA PHE A 248 8.64 -2.75 -14.22
C PHE A 248 10.13 -3.08 -14.09
N ILE A 249 10.74 -2.69 -12.96
CA ILE A 249 12.15 -2.92 -12.64
C ILE A 249 12.22 -3.58 -11.26
N PRO A 250 12.17 -4.93 -11.17
CA PRO A 250 12.08 -5.63 -9.88
C PRO A 250 13.30 -5.42 -8.97
N ASP A 251 14.50 -5.33 -9.52
CA ASP A 251 15.72 -5.14 -8.74
C ASP A 251 15.81 -3.73 -8.16
N THR A 252 15.85 -3.64 -6.84
CA THR A 252 15.81 -2.36 -6.09
C THR A 252 17.04 -1.50 -6.35
N SER A 253 18.22 -2.11 -6.51
CA SER A 253 19.47 -1.38 -6.75
C SER A 253 19.48 -0.76 -8.14
N THR A 254 19.01 -1.52 -9.14
CA THR A 254 18.84 -1.03 -10.53
C THR A 254 17.84 0.11 -10.59
N ARG A 255 16.69 -0.02 -9.88
CA ARG A 255 15.67 1.04 -9.81
C ARG A 255 16.25 2.33 -9.21
N TYR A 256 16.97 2.22 -8.10
CA TYR A 256 17.59 3.38 -7.45
C TYR A 256 18.69 4.01 -8.31
N ALA A 257 19.50 3.20 -9.03
CA ALA A 257 20.50 3.71 -9.97
C ALA A 257 19.85 4.48 -11.13
N ALA A 258 18.74 3.96 -11.69
CA ALA A 258 17.98 4.62 -12.74
C ALA A 258 17.39 5.99 -12.28
N LEU A 259 16.93 6.08 -11.03
CA LEU A 259 16.47 7.36 -10.45
C LEU A 259 17.65 8.35 -10.29
N LYS A 260 18.78 7.89 -9.79
CA LYS A 260 19.97 8.74 -9.62
C LYS A 260 20.54 9.27 -10.93
N SER A 261 20.45 8.50 -12.00
CA SER A 261 20.89 8.92 -13.34
C SER A 261 19.88 9.82 -14.06
N GLY A 262 18.65 9.93 -13.54
CA GLY A 262 17.55 10.64 -14.19
C GLY A 262 16.91 9.85 -15.36
N GLU A 263 17.17 8.56 -15.48
CA GLU A 263 16.50 7.65 -16.44
C GLU A 263 15.03 7.44 -16.07
N VAL A 264 14.72 7.46 -14.77
CA VAL A 264 13.36 7.44 -14.23
C VAL A 264 13.17 8.61 -13.26
N ASP A 265 11.93 9.05 -13.11
CA ASP A 265 11.58 10.24 -12.32
C ASP A 265 11.07 9.88 -10.91
N VAL A 266 10.43 8.72 -10.76
CA VAL A 266 9.86 8.23 -9.50
C VAL A 266 10.06 6.73 -9.39
N ILE A 267 10.37 6.25 -8.19
CA ILE A 267 10.43 4.82 -7.88
C ILE A 267 9.62 4.50 -6.62
N ASP A 268 9.06 3.30 -6.56
CA ASP A 268 8.48 2.71 -5.35
C ASP A 268 9.43 1.68 -4.69
N ASN A 269 9.03 1.20 -3.53
CA ASN A 269 9.72 0.13 -2.77
C ASN A 269 11.26 0.28 -2.70
N PRO A 270 11.79 1.50 -2.41
CA PRO A 270 13.22 1.70 -2.23
C PRO A 270 13.72 1.02 -0.95
N GLN A 271 15.04 0.77 -0.88
CA GLN A 271 15.66 0.29 0.35
C GLN A 271 15.51 1.31 1.50
N PRO A 272 15.33 0.85 2.74
CA PRO A 272 15.14 1.74 3.89
C PRO A 272 16.28 2.73 4.13
N ASP A 273 17.53 2.37 3.84
CA ASP A 273 18.69 3.27 3.94
C ASP A 273 18.61 4.43 2.94
N SER A 274 18.17 4.14 1.70
CA SER A 274 17.95 5.16 0.67
C SER A 274 16.81 6.11 1.04
N VAL A 275 15.73 5.60 1.63
CA VAL A 275 14.65 6.43 2.18
C VAL A 275 15.17 7.31 3.31
N ALA A 276 15.91 6.73 4.27
CA ALA A 276 16.48 7.47 5.39
C ALA A 276 17.45 8.56 4.93
N ALA A 277 18.24 8.30 3.88
CA ALA A 277 19.12 9.30 3.27
C ALA A 277 18.33 10.46 2.61
N ALA A 278 17.27 10.13 1.87
CA ALA A 278 16.42 11.13 1.21
C ALA A 278 15.65 12.00 2.24
N LEU A 279 15.17 11.42 3.32
CA LEU A 279 14.53 12.14 4.44
C LEU A 279 15.48 13.14 5.11
N LYS A 280 16.77 12.83 5.17
CA LYS A 280 17.81 13.72 5.71
C LYS A 280 18.29 14.76 4.68
N LYS A 281 17.69 14.84 3.50
CA LYS A 281 18.09 15.71 2.38
C LYS A 281 19.56 15.53 1.94
N SER A 282 20.11 14.34 2.14
CA SER A 282 21.48 13.98 1.76
C SER A 282 21.58 13.26 0.41
N SER A 283 20.52 13.30 -0.41
CA SER A 283 20.35 12.49 -1.62
C SER A 283 20.36 13.31 -2.92
N ASN A 284 21.10 14.41 -3.00
CA ASN A 284 21.34 15.18 -4.25
C ASN A 284 20.06 15.41 -5.07
N GLY A 285 19.06 16.10 -4.49
CA GLY A 285 17.82 16.47 -5.18
C GLY A 285 16.72 15.38 -5.14
N ILE A 286 17.02 14.15 -4.71
CA ILE A 286 15.99 13.11 -4.51
C ILE A 286 15.27 13.36 -3.18
N THR A 287 13.94 13.36 -3.20
CA THR A 287 13.09 13.48 -2.02
C THR A 287 12.35 12.18 -1.71
N ALA A 288 12.08 11.91 -0.44
CA ALA A 288 11.26 10.79 -0.03
C ALA A 288 9.82 11.25 0.24
N VAL A 289 8.85 10.54 -0.33
CA VAL A 289 7.43 10.66 0.01
C VAL A 289 7.03 9.39 0.73
N GLN A 290 6.61 9.52 1.98
CA GLN A 290 6.16 8.43 2.82
C GLN A 290 4.64 8.47 2.92
N ALA A 291 3.98 7.37 2.60
CA ALA A 291 2.53 7.22 2.66
C ALA A 291 2.19 6.04 3.57
N PRO A 292 1.80 6.28 4.84
CA PRO A 292 1.32 5.22 5.73
C PRO A 292 0.13 4.52 5.11
N ARG A 293 0.14 3.19 5.10
CA ARG A 293 -0.96 2.39 4.54
C ARG A 293 -2.01 2.16 5.62
N PRO A 294 -3.28 2.48 5.33
CA PRO A 294 -4.39 2.09 6.19
C PRO A 294 -4.64 0.57 6.12
N GLY A 295 -5.57 0.09 6.94
CA GLY A 295 -5.95 -1.32 7.01
C GLY A 295 -5.07 -2.11 7.96
N SER A 296 -4.59 -3.28 7.53
CA SER A 296 -3.80 -4.17 8.39
C SER A 296 -2.32 -3.79 8.42
N VAL A 297 -1.62 -4.24 9.46
CA VAL A 297 -0.16 -4.12 9.58
C VAL A 297 0.55 -5.21 8.77
N ASN A 298 1.85 -5.03 8.52
CA ASN A 298 2.73 -6.14 8.14
C ASN A 298 2.87 -7.10 9.32
N ARG A 299 2.68 -8.38 9.06
CA ARG A 299 2.61 -9.43 10.08
C ARG A 299 2.98 -10.78 9.51
N ILE A 300 3.38 -11.69 10.38
CA ILE A 300 3.41 -13.12 10.09
C ILE A 300 2.11 -13.72 10.63
N GLU A 301 1.37 -14.43 9.81
CA GLU A 301 0.17 -15.19 10.16
C GLU A 301 0.57 -16.64 10.42
N LEU A 302 0.11 -17.22 11.55
CA LEU A 302 0.41 -18.58 11.97
C LEU A 302 -0.81 -19.45 11.71
N ASN A 303 -0.67 -20.45 10.86
CA ASN A 303 -1.76 -21.31 10.42
C ASN A 303 -2.24 -22.23 11.54
N MET A 304 -3.35 -21.89 12.16
CA MET A 304 -3.94 -22.60 13.30
C MET A 304 -4.60 -23.92 12.91
N SER A 305 -4.83 -24.19 11.62
CA SER A 305 -5.52 -25.41 11.17
C SER A 305 -4.64 -26.65 11.19
N LYS A 306 -3.33 -26.52 11.36
CA LYS A 306 -2.38 -27.63 11.30
C LYS A 306 -1.21 -27.50 12.28
N ALA A 307 -0.63 -28.67 12.61
CA ALA A 307 0.61 -28.71 13.40
C ALA A 307 1.75 -27.94 12.69
N PRO A 308 2.65 -27.29 13.42
CA PRO A 308 2.70 -27.24 14.88
C PRO A 308 1.84 -26.13 15.51
N PHE A 309 1.24 -25.24 14.69
CA PHE A 309 0.55 -24.03 15.17
C PHE A 309 -0.92 -24.22 15.54
N ASN A 310 -1.44 -25.44 15.50
CA ASN A 310 -2.72 -25.77 16.11
C ASN A 310 -2.69 -25.75 17.66
N ASP A 311 -1.51 -25.77 18.29
CA ASP A 311 -1.30 -25.58 19.73
C ASP A 311 -0.92 -24.13 20.03
N GLU A 312 -1.71 -23.43 20.87
CA GLU A 312 -1.50 -22.04 21.25
C GLU A 312 -0.14 -21.81 21.90
N ARG A 313 0.33 -22.75 22.76
CA ARG A 313 1.64 -22.66 23.41
C ARG A 313 2.78 -22.63 22.40
N VAL A 314 2.64 -23.35 21.27
CA VAL A 314 3.65 -23.35 20.20
C VAL A 314 3.61 -22.02 19.42
N ARG A 315 2.42 -21.43 19.20
CA ARG A 315 2.30 -20.10 18.60
C ARG A 315 2.94 -19.02 19.49
N GLU A 316 2.61 -19.02 20.79
CA GLU A 316 3.23 -18.10 21.74
C GLU A 316 4.75 -18.30 21.79
N ALA A 317 5.24 -19.55 21.82
CA ALA A 317 6.67 -19.85 21.80
C ALA A 317 7.36 -19.28 20.55
N PHE A 318 6.76 -19.39 19.38
CA PHE A 318 7.29 -18.82 18.15
C PHE A 318 7.37 -17.29 18.22
N VAL A 319 6.33 -16.64 18.73
CA VAL A 319 6.29 -15.18 18.97
C VAL A 319 7.38 -14.75 19.94
N LYS A 320 7.55 -15.46 21.08
CA LYS A 320 8.58 -15.17 22.10
C LYS A 320 10.00 -15.43 21.59
N ALA A 321 10.20 -16.36 20.65
CA ALA A 321 11.48 -16.63 20.02
C ALA A 321 11.87 -15.60 18.94
N SER A 322 10.94 -14.73 18.51
CA SER A 322 11.11 -13.82 17.36
C SER A 322 11.62 -12.44 17.79
N PRO A 323 12.85 -12.00 17.42
CA PRO A 323 13.45 -10.73 17.85
C PRO A 323 13.03 -9.54 16.97
N VAL A 324 11.73 -9.34 16.75
CA VAL A 324 11.18 -8.35 15.80
C VAL A 324 11.66 -6.93 16.11
N ASN A 325 11.71 -6.53 17.40
CA ASN A 325 12.15 -5.17 17.77
C ASN A 325 13.60 -4.89 17.36
N ALA A 326 14.50 -5.87 17.58
CA ALA A 326 15.91 -5.75 17.22
C ALA A 326 16.06 -5.72 15.69
N GLY A 327 15.35 -6.59 14.99
CA GLY A 327 15.37 -6.65 13.52
C GLY A 327 14.86 -5.35 12.87
N ILE A 328 13.74 -4.80 13.31
CA ILE A 328 13.24 -3.52 12.78
C ILE A 328 14.23 -2.39 13.02
N LYS A 329 14.82 -2.32 14.23
CA LYS A 329 15.81 -1.29 14.55
C LYS A 329 17.04 -1.37 13.64
N SER A 330 17.54 -2.58 13.36
CA SER A 330 18.76 -2.79 12.57
C SER A 330 18.56 -2.68 11.07
N LEU A 331 17.37 -3.05 10.54
CA LEU A 331 17.14 -3.20 9.10
C LEU A 331 16.39 -2.03 8.46
N PHE A 332 15.56 -1.31 9.23
CA PHE A 332 14.64 -0.32 8.65
C PHE A 332 15.04 1.15 8.90
N PHE A 333 16.14 1.43 9.60
CA PHE A 333 16.71 2.78 9.76
C PHE A 333 15.69 3.85 10.21
N GLY A 334 14.65 3.47 10.96
CA GLY A 334 13.58 4.37 11.40
C GLY A 334 12.53 4.72 10.35
N THR A 335 12.53 4.08 9.19
CA THR A 335 11.57 4.34 8.10
C THR A 335 10.22 3.64 8.29
N VAL A 336 10.10 2.73 9.25
CA VAL A 336 8.85 2.07 9.62
C VAL A 336 8.64 2.11 11.13
N LYS A 337 7.39 2.03 11.56
CA LYS A 337 6.99 2.01 12.97
C LYS A 337 6.64 0.58 13.39
N ARG A 338 7.26 0.09 14.48
CA ARG A 338 6.92 -1.20 15.10
C ARG A 338 5.45 -1.25 15.48
N SER A 339 4.73 -2.30 15.08
CA SER A 339 3.32 -2.49 15.42
C SER A 339 3.10 -3.62 16.42
N TYR A 340 2.07 -3.47 17.27
CA TYR A 340 1.58 -4.46 18.24
C TYR A 340 0.06 -4.62 18.12
N SER A 341 -0.46 -4.35 16.94
CA SER A 341 -1.87 -4.30 16.59
C SER A 341 -2.10 -5.11 15.32
N PRO A 342 -3.28 -5.67 15.07
CA PRO A 342 -3.64 -6.22 13.76
C PRO A 342 -4.00 -5.12 12.75
N LEU A 343 -4.34 -3.90 13.24
CA LEU A 343 -4.60 -2.72 12.40
C LEU A 343 -3.42 -1.75 12.39
N SER A 344 -3.22 -1.09 11.27
CA SER A 344 -2.28 0.04 11.13
C SER A 344 -2.60 1.15 12.14
N SER A 345 -1.58 1.81 12.68
CA SER A 345 -1.75 2.89 13.64
C SER A 345 -2.44 4.14 13.07
N VAL A 346 -2.65 4.21 11.75
CA VAL A 346 -3.44 5.25 11.08
C VAL A 346 -4.94 4.91 10.98
N GLU A 347 -5.34 3.71 11.45
CA GLU A 347 -6.76 3.38 11.57
C GLU A 347 -7.30 3.86 12.91
N PRO A 348 -8.42 4.63 12.92
CA PRO A 348 -8.96 5.24 14.14
C PRO A 348 -9.32 4.25 15.26
N LEU A 349 -9.66 3.00 14.90
CA LEU A 349 -10.05 1.95 15.86
C LEU A 349 -8.94 0.94 16.15
N ALA A 350 -7.68 1.25 15.84
CA ALA A 350 -6.56 0.36 16.12
C ALA A 350 -6.37 0.17 17.65
N TYR A 351 -6.31 -1.09 18.08
CA TYR A 351 -5.96 -1.50 19.43
C TYR A 351 -4.60 -2.18 19.44
N SER A 352 -3.76 -1.84 20.40
CA SER A 352 -2.38 -2.33 20.50
C SER A 352 -2.12 -2.95 21.88
N ASP A 353 -1.49 -4.13 21.91
CA ASP A 353 -1.06 -4.77 23.15
C ASP A 353 0.41 -5.18 23.06
N LYS A 354 1.29 -4.29 23.51
CA LYS A 354 2.75 -4.50 23.51
C LYS A 354 3.19 -5.63 24.45
N SER A 355 2.42 -5.94 25.50
CA SER A 355 2.81 -6.91 26.54
C SER A 355 2.92 -8.34 25.98
N LEU A 356 2.16 -8.66 24.92
CA LEU A 356 2.14 -9.97 24.29
C LEU A 356 3.40 -10.26 23.45
N PHE A 357 4.09 -9.24 22.91
CA PHE A 357 5.05 -9.36 21.81
C PHE A 357 6.50 -9.00 22.20
N GLY A 358 6.92 -9.39 23.38
CA GLY A 358 8.33 -9.30 23.81
C GLY A 358 9.11 -10.56 23.43
N THR A 359 10.40 -10.42 23.10
CA THR A 359 11.30 -11.56 22.89
C THR A 359 11.71 -12.15 24.24
N ASP A 360 11.46 -13.44 24.45
CA ASP A 360 11.83 -14.21 25.64
C ASP A 360 12.12 -15.67 25.25
N LEU A 361 13.38 -15.99 25.01
CA LEU A 361 13.82 -17.32 24.61
C LEU A 361 13.61 -18.36 25.70
N ALA A 362 13.71 -17.98 26.98
CA ALA A 362 13.51 -18.91 28.09
C ALA A 362 12.03 -19.32 28.19
N GLN A 363 11.11 -18.34 28.08
CA GLN A 363 9.68 -18.60 28.03
C GLN A 363 9.31 -19.45 26.80
N ALA A 364 9.90 -19.15 25.61
CA ALA A 364 9.65 -19.95 24.41
C ALA A 364 10.00 -21.43 24.61
N LYS A 365 11.16 -21.71 25.19
CA LYS A 365 11.58 -23.09 25.48
C LYS A 365 10.65 -23.78 26.48
N LYS A 366 10.27 -23.09 27.54
CA LYS A 366 9.34 -23.59 28.56
C LYS A 366 7.99 -23.96 27.95
N LEU A 367 7.41 -23.09 27.12
CA LEU A 367 6.14 -23.36 26.45
C LEU A 367 6.21 -24.59 25.52
N LEU A 368 7.34 -24.78 24.85
CA LEU A 368 7.55 -25.96 24.00
C LEU A 368 7.70 -27.24 24.83
N ASP A 369 8.36 -27.18 25.99
CA ASP A 369 8.43 -28.30 26.93
C ASP A 369 7.04 -28.67 27.45
N GLU A 370 6.23 -27.69 27.86
CA GLU A 370 4.84 -27.86 28.31
C GLU A 370 3.94 -28.39 27.18
N ALA A 371 4.24 -28.07 25.91
CA ALA A 371 3.53 -28.60 24.76
C ALA A 371 4.01 -30.01 24.35
N GLY A 372 5.01 -30.59 25.04
CA GLY A 372 5.52 -31.93 24.81
C GLY A 372 6.56 -32.05 23.68
N TRP A 373 7.18 -30.95 23.28
CA TRP A 373 8.25 -30.93 22.30
C TRP A 373 9.61 -31.10 22.96
N THR A 374 10.32 -32.20 22.67
CA THR A 374 11.63 -32.54 23.24
C THR A 374 12.77 -32.16 22.29
N VAL A 375 13.90 -31.73 22.85
CA VAL A 375 15.08 -31.32 22.06
C VAL A 375 15.75 -32.54 21.42
N GLY A 376 15.89 -32.53 20.11
CA GLY A 376 16.64 -33.54 19.34
C GLY A 376 18.15 -33.31 19.38
N SER A 377 18.93 -34.27 18.86
CA SER A 377 20.40 -34.24 18.86
C SER A 377 20.99 -33.09 18.04
N ASP A 378 20.24 -32.58 17.07
CA ASP A 378 20.60 -31.43 16.21
C ASP A 378 20.06 -30.09 16.71
N GLY A 379 19.46 -30.09 17.93
CA GLY A 379 18.86 -28.92 18.55
C GLY A 379 17.45 -28.57 18.08
N ILE A 380 16.93 -29.25 17.06
CA ILE A 380 15.55 -29.11 16.64
C ILE A 380 14.65 -30.01 17.48
N ARG A 381 13.52 -29.48 17.92
CA ARG A 381 12.58 -30.22 18.78
C ARG A 381 11.76 -31.21 17.95
N THR A 382 11.36 -32.29 18.61
CA THR A 382 10.50 -33.35 18.06
C THR A 382 9.38 -33.71 19.03
N LYS A 383 8.23 -34.09 18.49
CA LYS A 383 7.10 -34.62 19.23
C LYS A 383 6.45 -35.73 18.40
N ASP A 384 6.21 -36.92 18.98
CA ASP A 384 5.61 -38.08 18.30
C ASP A 384 6.28 -38.42 16.95
N GLY A 385 7.60 -38.32 16.89
CA GLY A 385 8.41 -38.55 15.69
C GLY A 385 8.37 -37.41 14.65
N GLN A 386 7.59 -36.36 14.88
CA GLN A 386 7.50 -35.19 14.00
C GLN A 386 8.47 -34.10 14.45
N ARG A 387 9.19 -33.49 13.49
CA ARG A 387 10.06 -32.33 13.73
C ARG A 387 9.22 -31.05 13.89
N LEU A 388 9.69 -30.14 14.72
CA LEU A 388 9.09 -28.81 14.90
C LEU A 388 9.45 -27.92 13.68
N THR A 389 8.88 -28.27 12.52
CA THR A 389 9.14 -27.59 11.26
C THR A 389 8.04 -26.57 10.96
N VAL A 390 8.46 -25.39 10.50
CA VAL A 390 7.59 -24.29 10.06
C VAL A 390 7.86 -24.02 8.58
N GLN A 391 6.94 -24.39 7.69
CA GLN A 391 6.98 -24.03 6.27
C GLN A 391 6.55 -22.57 6.13
N PHE A 392 7.42 -21.71 5.57
CA PHE A 392 7.18 -20.30 5.43
C PHE A 392 7.50 -19.82 4.00
N PRO A 393 6.53 -19.88 3.07
CA PRO A 393 6.68 -19.31 1.74
C PRO A 393 6.78 -17.77 1.82
N VAL A 394 7.78 -17.21 1.15
CA VAL A 394 8.06 -15.77 1.09
C VAL A 394 7.91 -15.28 -0.34
N SER A 395 7.02 -14.30 -0.58
CA SER A 395 6.90 -13.68 -1.90
C SER A 395 8.07 -12.75 -2.17
N THR A 396 8.88 -13.05 -3.17
CA THR A 396 10.01 -12.21 -3.59
C THR A 396 9.59 -10.89 -4.23
N ASN A 397 8.33 -10.78 -4.66
CA ASN A 397 7.77 -9.60 -5.30
C ASN A 397 7.07 -8.63 -4.32
N GLN A 398 6.61 -9.14 -3.17
CA GLN A 398 5.88 -8.33 -2.18
C GLN A 398 6.70 -7.99 -0.95
N SER A 399 7.83 -8.67 -0.73
CA SER A 399 8.72 -8.44 0.39
C SER A 399 9.99 -7.73 -0.07
N ILE A 400 10.26 -6.55 0.48
CA ILE A 400 11.54 -5.86 0.25
C ILE A 400 12.69 -6.63 0.90
N PRO A 401 13.96 -6.49 0.44
CA PRO A 401 15.10 -7.21 1.00
C PRO A 401 15.28 -7.04 2.52
N ALA A 402 14.99 -5.88 3.08
CA ALA A 402 15.03 -5.67 4.53
C ALA A 402 14.02 -6.54 5.29
N GLU A 403 12.84 -6.79 4.71
CA GLU A 403 11.84 -7.68 5.29
C GLU A 403 12.25 -9.14 5.18
N GLN A 404 12.83 -9.54 4.04
CA GLN A 404 13.39 -10.89 3.89
C GLN A 404 14.50 -11.15 4.92
N SER A 405 15.39 -10.18 5.14
CA SER A 405 16.41 -10.25 6.18
C SER A 405 15.83 -10.30 7.59
N LEU A 406 14.67 -9.67 7.84
CA LEU A 406 13.95 -9.81 9.12
C LEU A 406 13.45 -11.24 9.32
N PHE A 407 12.92 -11.89 8.28
CA PHE A 407 12.51 -13.29 8.35
C PHE A 407 13.68 -14.23 8.61
N GLU A 408 14.85 -13.98 8.00
CA GLU A 408 16.08 -14.74 8.27
C GLU A 408 16.57 -14.57 9.73
N GLN A 409 16.48 -13.36 10.28
CA GLN A 409 16.78 -13.14 11.71
C GLN A 409 15.80 -13.89 12.62
N ILE A 410 14.50 -13.90 12.28
CA ILE A 410 13.50 -14.68 13.01
C ILE A 410 13.80 -16.19 12.89
N GLN A 411 14.13 -16.70 11.71
CA GLN A 411 14.52 -18.09 11.47
C GLN A 411 15.71 -18.48 12.37
N ALA A 412 16.79 -17.68 12.37
CA ALA A 412 17.97 -17.95 13.15
C ALA A 412 17.71 -17.94 14.67
N ALA A 413 16.86 -17.01 15.15
CA ALA A 413 16.50 -16.93 16.56
C ALA A 413 15.55 -18.05 16.98
N ALA A 414 14.54 -18.37 16.17
CA ALA A 414 13.59 -19.46 16.43
C ALA A 414 14.31 -20.82 16.53
N LYS A 415 15.39 -21.04 15.76
CA LYS A 415 16.23 -22.23 15.85
C LYS A 415 16.80 -22.42 17.25
N GLN A 416 17.13 -21.34 17.99
CA GLN A 416 17.64 -21.42 19.36
C GLN A 416 16.58 -21.93 20.36
N ALA A 417 15.28 -21.81 20.02
CA ALA A 417 14.19 -22.42 20.76
C ALA A 417 13.90 -23.86 20.34
N GLY A 418 14.41 -24.27 19.18
CA GLY A 418 14.23 -25.62 18.61
C GLY A 418 13.30 -25.71 17.41
N PHE A 419 12.89 -24.57 16.82
CA PHE A 419 12.14 -24.55 15.55
C PHE A 419 13.07 -24.78 14.34
N GLU A 420 12.60 -25.52 13.36
CA GLU A 420 13.16 -25.60 12.03
C GLU A 420 12.30 -24.75 11.07
N VAL A 421 12.62 -23.47 10.92
CA VAL A 421 11.87 -22.59 9.99
C VAL A 421 12.46 -22.75 8.59
N LYS A 422 11.61 -23.07 7.61
CA LYS A 422 11.98 -23.23 6.19
C LYS A 422 11.43 -22.07 5.40
N LEU A 423 12.26 -21.04 5.18
CA LEU A 423 11.95 -19.94 4.29
C LEU A 423 12.06 -20.42 2.84
N THR A 424 10.98 -20.29 2.07
CA THR A 424 10.94 -20.68 0.66
C THR A 424 10.61 -19.46 -0.20
N PRO A 425 11.62 -18.84 -0.84
CA PRO A 425 11.38 -17.73 -1.77
C PRO A 425 10.59 -18.20 -2.98
N LEU A 426 9.48 -17.53 -3.29
CA LEU A 426 8.60 -17.85 -4.40
C LEU A 426 8.27 -16.58 -5.18
N ASP A 427 8.11 -16.70 -6.50
CA ASP A 427 7.47 -15.68 -7.30
C ASP A 427 5.99 -15.51 -6.89
N LEU A 428 5.36 -14.40 -7.31
CA LEU A 428 4.02 -14.06 -6.86
C LEU A 428 2.97 -15.12 -7.20
N SER A 429 3.03 -15.72 -8.38
CA SER A 429 2.08 -16.75 -8.83
C SER A 429 2.23 -18.06 -8.04
N SER A 430 3.47 -18.50 -7.86
CA SER A 430 3.80 -19.68 -7.07
C SER A 430 3.42 -19.49 -5.60
N TRP A 431 3.62 -18.29 -5.07
CA TRP A 431 3.24 -17.94 -3.71
C TRP A 431 1.71 -18.00 -3.52
N TYR A 432 0.91 -17.40 -4.42
CA TYR A 432 -0.55 -17.53 -4.37
C TYR A 432 -1.02 -18.98 -4.51
N SER A 433 -0.34 -19.79 -5.33
CA SER A 433 -0.64 -21.22 -5.44
C SER A 433 -0.40 -21.97 -4.13
N ALA A 434 0.68 -21.67 -3.41
CA ALA A 434 0.95 -22.26 -2.10
C ALA A 434 -0.14 -21.87 -1.08
N LEU A 435 -0.57 -20.60 -1.08
CA LEU A 435 -1.68 -20.14 -0.23
C LEU A 435 -2.98 -20.87 -0.55
N ALA A 436 -3.38 -20.93 -1.83
CA ALA A 436 -4.61 -21.58 -2.26
C ALA A 436 -4.67 -23.07 -1.87
N LYS A 437 -3.51 -23.75 -1.84
CA LYS A 437 -3.36 -25.14 -1.39
C LYS A 437 -3.29 -25.27 0.13
N ASN A 438 -3.30 -24.18 0.87
CA ASN A 438 -3.02 -24.14 2.31
C ASN A 438 -1.68 -24.83 2.67
N ASP A 439 -0.66 -24.72 1.81
CA ASP A 439 0.63 -25.40 1.98
C ASP A 439 1.66 -24.50 2.67
N TYR A 440 1.37 -24.15 3.92
CA TYR A 440 2.24 -23.34 4.78
C TYR A 440 1.87 -23.52 6.26
N ASN A 441 2.82 -23.23 7.16
CA ASN A 441 2.57 -23.08 8.59
C ASN A 441 2.58 -21.59 9.00
N ALA A 442 3.46 -20.79 8.38
CA ALA A 442 3.52 -19.35 8.58
C ALA A 442 3.57 -18.65 7.22
N VAL A 443 3.00 -17.45 7.13
CA VAL A 443 3.06 -16.63 5.93
C VAL A 443 3.05 -15.14 6.30
N SER A 444 3.78 -14.31 5.53
CA SER A 444 3.60 -12.86 5.54
C SER A 444 2.79 -12.47 4.30
N ALA A 445 1.60 -11.95 4.52
CA ALA A 445 0.66 -11.62 3.45
C ALA A 445 0.14 -10.19 3.66
N PRO A 446 0.81 -9.17 3.10
CA PRO A 446 0.33 -7.80 3.20
C PRO A 446 -1.04 -7.67 2.55
N TYR A 447 -1.95 -6.96 3.21
CA TYR A 447 -3.31 -6.73 2.74
C TYR A 447 -3.65 -5.25 2.82
N THR A 448 -4.30 -4.72 1.81
CA THR A 448 -4.46 -3.27 1.62
C THR A 448 -5.88 -2.75 1.74
N LYS A 449 -6.87 -3.58 2.07
CA LYS A 449 -8.21 -3.07 2.36
C LYS A 449 -8.13 -2.06 3.50
N VAL A 450 -8.77 -0.91 3.33
CA VAL A 450 -8.85 0.15 4.36
C VAL A 450 -9.97 -0.13 5.35
N GLY A 451 -9.87 0.51 6.53
CA GLY A 451 -10.87 0.44 7.57
C GLY A 451 -10.85 -0.82 8.43
N PRO A 452 -11.57 -0.79 9.56
CA PRO A 452 -11.59 -1.88 10.54
C PRO A 452 -12.21 -3.18 10.00
N ASP A 453 -13.02 -3.12 8.92
CA ASP A 453 -13.61 -4.31 8.30
C ASP A 453 -12.57 -5.24 7.65
N VAL A 454 -11.35 -4.78 7.48
CA VAL A 454 -10.25 -5.67 7.09
C VAL A 454 -10.07 -6.83 8.07
N LEU A 455 -10.40 -6.64 9.35
CA LEU A 455 -10.35 -7.71 10.36
C LEU A 455 -11.34 -8.83 10.06
N ARG A 456 -12.54 -8.50 9.58
CA ARG A 456 -13.54 -9.51 9.18
C ARG A 456 -13.02 -10.34 8.01
N ILE A 457 -12.50 -9.68 6.98
CA ILE A 457 -11.97 -10.37 5.81
C ILE A 457 -10.80 -11.28 6.17
N LEU A 458 -9.90 -10.83 7.04
CA LEU A 458 -8.67 -11.57 7.37
C LEU A 458 -8.85 -12.63 8.45
N TYR A 459 -9.84 -12.50 9.34
CA TYR A 459 -9.88 -13.33 10.55
C TYR A 459 -11.25 -13.93 10.88
N ALA A 460 -12.33 -13.60 10.16
CA ALA A 460 -13.59 -14.32 10.32
C ALA A 460 -13.48 -15.73 9.71
N SER A 461 -14.25 -16.68 10.24
CA SER A 461 -14.24 -18.07 9.80
C SER A 461 -14.61 -18.22 8.31
N ASP A 462 -15.49 -17.37 7.78
CA ASP A 462 -15.84 -17.36 6.35
C ASP A 462 -14.71 -16.90 5.43
N GLY A 463 -13.73 -16.15 5.96
CA GLY A 463 -12.50 -15.76 5.25
C GLY A 463 -11.59 -16.93 4.89
N THR A 464 -11.86 -18.15 5.38
CA THR A 464 -11.19 -19.39 4.94
C THR A 464 -11.76 -19.94 3.64
N LYS A 465 -12.93 -19.45 3.19
CA LYS A 465 -13.57 -19.86 1.94
C LYS A 465 -12.95 -19.10 0.76
N PRO A 466 -12.56 -19.79 -0.32
CA PRO A 466 -11.97 -19.13 -1.46
C PRO A 466 -12.99 -18.26 -2.22
N ALA A 467 -12.54 -17.10 -2.65
CA ALA A 467 -13.20 -16.29 -3.67
C ALA A 467 -13.18 -17.01 -5.03
N PRO A 468 -13.91 -16.53 -6.07
CA PRO A 468 -13.88 -17.13 -7.41
C PRO A 468 -12.49 -17.27 -8.04
N SER A 469 -11.53 -16.42 -7.64
CA SER A 469 -10.11 -16.52 -8.03
C SER A 469 -9.35 -17.68 -7.38
N GLY A 470 -9.94 -18.39 -6.40
CA GLY A 470 -9.28 -19.39 -5.56
C GLY A 470 -8.56 -18.79 -4.34
N TYR A 471 -8.50 -17.45 -4.22
CA TYR A 471 -7.87 -16.78 -3.08
C TYR A 471 -8.79 -16.78 -1.85
N PHE A 472 -8.23 -17.04 -0.67
CA PHE A 472 -8.88 -16.81 0.61
C PHE A 472 -8.01 -15.91 1.49
N ALA A 473 -8.62 -15.10 2.34
CA ALA A 473 -7.92 -14.04 3.05
C ALA A 473 -7.50 -14.41 4.49
N ASN A 474 -8.21 -15.35 5.13
CA ASN A 474 -7.88 -15.81 6.48
C ASN A 474 -6.76 -16.85 6.45
N HIS A 475 -5.52 -16.39 6.24
CA HIS A 475 -4.35 -17.29 6.19
C HIS A 475 -3.98 -17.86 7.56
N ALA A 476 -4.35 -17.19 8.65
CA ALA A 476 -4.19 -17.72 10.00
C ALA A 476 -5.14 -18.90 10.29
N GLN A 477 -6.15 -19.12 9.42
CA GLN A 477 -7.16 -20.19 9.55
C GLN A 477 -7.89 -20.14 10.90
N ILE A 478 -8.17 -18.93 11.40
CA ILE A 478 -8.95 -18.76 12.63
C ILE A 478 -10.39 -19.20 12.38
N GLN A 479 -10.94 -19.99 13.31
CA GLN A 479 -12.34 -20.38 13.36
C GLN A 479 -12.82 -20.22 14.79
N ASP A 480 -13.29 -19.04 15.14
CA ASP A 480 -13.74 -18.66 16.49
C ASP A 480 -15.12 -17.99 16.40
N PRO A 481 -16.19 -18.66 16.90
CA PRO A 481 -17.55 -18.11 16.85
C PRO A 481 -17.73 -16.80 17.61
N GLN A 482 -16.95 -16.54 18.67
CA GLN A 482 -17.01 -15.28 19.41
C GLN A 482 -16.40 -14.15 18.58
N LEU A 483 -15.27 -14.41 17.93
CA LEU A 483 -14.64 -13.49 17.01
C LEU A 483 -15.57 -13.17 15.83
N ASP A 484 -16.19 -14.20 15.23
CA ASP A 484 -17.14 -14.04 14.13
C ASP A 484 -18.32 -13.13 14.52
N ALA A 485 -18.90 -13.35 15.70
CA ALA A 485 -20.01 -12.53 16.20
C ALA A 485 -19.60 -11.05 16.39
N LEU A 486 -18.39 -10.79 16.92
CA LEU A 486 -17.87 -9.43 17.10
C LEU A 486 -17.59 -8.75 15.75
N LEU A 487 -16.96 -9.46 14.81
CA LEU A 487 -16.66 -8.95 13.48
C LEU A 487 -17.93 -8.67 12.68
N ASN A 488 -18.95 -9.54 12.80
CA ASN A 488 -20.26 -9.31 12.20
C ASN A 488 -20.96 -8.10 12.82
N THR A 489 -20.94 -7.97 14.16
CA THR A 489 -21.48 -6.78 14.85
C THR A 489 -20.80 -5.51 14.35
N ALA A 490 -19.47 -5.50 14.25
CA ALA A 490 -18.71 -4.35 13.74
C ALA A 490 -19.06 -4.00 12.30
N ALA A 491 -19.38 -4.99 11.47
CA ALA A 491 -19.67 -4.84 10.06
C ALA A 491 -21.13 -4.42 9.77
N THR A 492 -22.07 -4.67 10.70
CA THR A 492 -23.51 -4.44 10.45
C THR A 492 -24.12 -3.34 11.30
N THR A 493 -23.49 -2.95 12.41
CA THR A 493 -24.06 -1.93 13.30
C THR A 493 -23.96 -0.54 12.71
N LEU A 494 -25.03 0.26 12.88
CA LEU A 494 -25.05 1.69 12.56
C LEU A 494 -24.57 2.56 13.74
N SER A 495 -24.35 1.96 14.94
CA SER A 495 -23.85 2.65 16.13
C SER A 495 -22.32 2.70 16.14
N ALA A 496 -21.75 3.90 16.10
CA ALA A 496 -20.30 4.08 16.13
C ALA A 496 -19.64 3.54 17.42
N SER A 497 -20.30 3.69 18.59
CA SER A 497 -19.78 3.16 19.85
C SER A 497 -19.80 1.63 19.88
N THR A 498 -20.91 1.02 19.47
CA THR A 498 -21.01 -0.46 19.39
C THR A 498 -19.96 -1.02 18.40
N ARG A 499 -19.74 -0.34 17.26
CA ARG A 499 -18.70 -0.70 16.29
C ARG A 499 -17.31 -0.65 16.94
N ALA A 500 -17.01 0.44 17.64
CA ALA A 500 -15.69 0.61 18.28
C ALA A 500 -15.41 -0.47 19.35
N ASP A 501 -16.41 -0.78 20.18
CA ASP A 501 -16.29 -1.82 21.20
C ASP A 501 -16.10 -3.20 20.59
N ALA A 502 -16.88 -3.54 19.56
CA ALA A 502 -16.77 -4.81 18.86
C ALA A 502 -15.40 -4.96 18.17
N VAL A 503 -14.93 -3.94 17.47
CA VAL A 503 -13.60 -3.91 16.81
C VAL A 503 -12.49 -4.08 17.84
N LYS A 504 -12.57 -3.41 19.00
CA LYS A 504 -11.58 -3.55 20.06
C LYS A 504 -11.52 -4.97 20.61
N GLN A 505 -12.68 -5.55 20.95
CA GLN A 505 -12.75 -6.92 21.48
C GLN A 505 -12.26 -7.96 20.46
N ALA A 506 -12.63 -7.80 19.18
CA ALA A 506 -12.13 -8.65 18.10
C ALA A 506 -10.59 -8.62 18.01
N GLN A 507 -9.98 -7.44 18.05
CA GLN A 507 -8.52 -7.31 18.06
C GLN A 507 -7.87 -7.98 19.28
N GLN A 508 -8.50 -7.91 20.46
CA GLN A 508 -8.00 -8.59 21.65
C GLN A 508 -7.98 -10.11 21.48
N ILE A 509 -9.02 -10.70 20.90
CA ILE A 509 -9.07 -12.15 20.61
C ILE A 509 -7.96 -12.50 19.61
N ILE A 510 -7.84 -11.80 18.50
CA ILE A 510 -6.83 -12.04 17.46
C ILE A 510 -5.41 -12.00 18.06
N LEU A 511 -5.10 -11.01 18.88
CA LEU A 511 -3.77 -10.87 19.47
C LEU A 511 -3.47 -11.93 20.52
N ARG A 512 -4.43 -12.24 21.41
CA ARG A 512 -4.26 -13.22 22.50
C ARG A 512 -4.18 -14.66 22.00
N SER A 513 -4.80 -14.96 20.85
CA SER A 513 -4.68 -16.29 20.24
C SER A 513 -3.30 -16.56 19.63
N TYR A 514 -2.42 -15.53 19.59
CA TYR A 514 -1.14 -15.58 18.87
C TYR A 514 -1.27 -16.06 17.41
N ALA A 515 -2.42 -15.84 16.81
CA ALA A 515 -2.65 -16.17 15.39
C ALA A 515 -1.77 -15.34 14.45
N ILE A 516 -1.31 -14.19 14.93
CA ILE A 516 -0.43 -13.29 14.21
C ILE A 516 0.75 -12.84 15.06
N LEU A 517 1.88 -12.61 14.40
CA LEU A 517 3.02 -11.84 14.92
C LEU A 517 3.04 -10.51 14.17
N PRO A 518 2.49 -9.41 14.74
CA PRO A 518 2.59 -8.09 14.14
C PRO A 518 4.06 -7.68 13.97
N LEU A 519 4.42 -7.09 12.85
CA LEU A 519 5.78 -6.64 12.58
C LEU A 519 5.88 -5.10 12.64
N TYR A 520 5.31 -4.42 11.66
CA TYR A 520 5.36 -2.96 11.56
C TYR A 520 4.16 -2.43 10.77
N ASP A 521 3.85 -1.15 10.96
CA ASP A 521 2.85 -0.46 10.16
C ASP A 521 3.27 -0.44 8.69
N GLN A 522 2.40 -0.86 7.80
CA GLN A 522 2.69 -0.82 6.37
C GLN A 522 2.96 0.63 5.94
N GLN A 523 4.03 0.82 5.20
CA GLN A 523 4.47 2.12 4.74
C GLN A 523 4.84 2.03 3.26
N ASN A 524 4.16 2.78 2.41
CA ASN A 524 4.62 2.95 1.05
C ASN A 524 5.65 4.09 1.04
N ASN A 525 6.79 3.81 0.44
CA ASN A 525 7.86 4.78 0.28
C ASN A 525 8.10 4.99 -1.20
N PHE A 526 8.14 6.26 -1.60
CA PHE A 526 8.49 6.67 -2.96
C PHE A 526 9.71 7.57 -2.89
N LEU A 527 10.66 7.36 -3.80
CA LEU A 527 11.72 8.33 -4.03
C LEU A 527 11.43 9.07 -5.33
N VAL A 528 11.49 10.38 -5.24
CA VAL A 528 11.04 11.30 -6.28
C VAL A 528 12.21 12.18 -6.69
N GLY A 529 12.53 12.21 -7.98
CA GLY A 529 13.56 13.05 -8.57
C GLY A 529 13.19 14.54 -8.50
N GLU A 530 14.19 15.40 -8.47
CA GLU A 530 14.04 16.85 -8.26
C GLU A 530 13.12 17.56 -9.26
N LYS A 531 13.02 17.02 -10.48
CA LYS A 531 12.17 17.59 -11.54
C LYS A 531 10.68 17.39 -11.32
N VAL A 532 10.27 16.42 -10.51
CA VAL A 532 8.86 16.08 -10.30
C VAL A 532 8.25 16.97 -9.24
N GLN A 533 7.18 17.64 -9.60
CA GLN A 533 6.40 18.51 -8.73
C GLN A 533 4.93 18.11 -8.74
N GLY A 534 4.19 18.40 -7.68
CA GLY A 534 2.75 18.21 -7.62
C GLY A 534 2.27 16.75 -7.55
N MET A 535 3.16 15.77 -7.33
CA MET A 535 2.75 14.41 -7.01
C MET A 535 1.99 14.40 -5.68
N ARG A 536 0.81 13.78 -5.64
CA ARG A 536 0.02 13.58 -4.44
C ARG A 536 -0.14 12.10 -4.12
N ILE A 537 -0.72 11.80 -2.98
CA ILE A 537 -1.04 10.44 -2.54
C ILE A 537 -2.56 10.25 -2.57
N ASN A 538 -3.01 9.18 -3.20
CA ASN A 538 -4.37 8.66 -3.03
C ASN A 538 -4.43 7.94 -1.67
N HIS A 539 -5.13 8.53 -0.72
CA HIS A 539 -5.18 8.05 0.67
C HIS A 539 -5.99 6.76 0.86
N ALA A 540 -6.76 6.32 -0.14
CA ALA A 540 -7.48 5.05 -0.04
C ALA A 540 -6.54 3.83 -0.07
N VAL A 541 -5.39 3.94 -0.76
CA VAL A 541 -4.41 2.85 -0.89
C VAL A 541 -2.96 3.31 -0.76
N SER A 542 -2.75 4.57 -0.41
CA SER A 542 -1.42 5.18 -0.29
C SER A 542 -0.58 5.05 -1.56
N ALA A 543 -1.23 5.18 -2.72
CA ALA A 543 -0.62 5.17 -4.04
C ALA A 543 -0.34 6.60 -4.53
N PRO A 544 0.69 6.83 -5.37
CA PRO A 544 0.91 8.14 -5.97
C PRO A 544 -0.17 8.44 -7.01
N THR A 545 -0.59 9.69 -7.11
CA THR A 545 -1.38 10.21 -8.23
C THR A 545 -0.64 11.33 -8.93
N PHE A 546 -0.65 11.28 -10.25
CA PHE A 546 0.04 12.24 -11.10
C PHE A 546 -0.93 13.21 -11.81
N ALA A 547 -2.20 13.24 -11.39
CA ALA A 547 -3.21 14.16 -11.94
C ALA A 547 -2.76 15.63 -11.90
N ASP A 548 -2.12 16.05 -10.80
CA ASP A 548 -1.63 17.41 -10.58
C ASP A 548 -0.13 17.56 -10.88
N ALA A 549 0.55 16.45 -11.21
CA ALA A 549 2.00 16.44 -11.37
C ALA A 549 2.47 17.15 -12.65
N TRP A 550 3.67 17.72 -12.55
CA TRP A 550 4.37 18.38 -13.66
C TRP A 550 5.88 18.26 -13.49
N LEU A 551 6.63 18.48 -14.57
CA LEU A 551 8.08 18.42 -14.56
C LEU A 551 8.66 19.82 -14.69
N THR A 552 9.63 20.17 -13.82
CA THR A 552 10.45 21.38 -14.02
C THR A 552 11.33 21.21 -15.26
N ARG A 553 11.74 22.32 -15.87
CA ARG A 553 12.64 22.33 -17.03
C ARG A 553 14.08 22.03 -16.61
#